data_4dffc4208802443d78b92c3b7c47619b
#
_entry.id   4dffc4208802443d78b92c3b7c47619b
#
_cell.length_a   1.000
_cell.length_b   1.000
_cell.length_c   1.000
_cell.angle_alpha   90.00
_cell.angle_beta   90.00
_cell.angle_gamma   90.00
#
_symmetry.space_group_name_H-M   'P 1'
#
loop_
_entity.id
_entity.type
_entity.pdbx_description
1 polymer ?
#
loop_
_entity_poly.entity_id
_entity_poly.type
_entity_poly.pdbx_seq_one_letter_code
_entity_poly.pdbx_strand_id
1 'polypeptide(L)'
;MCAAPSQTNRSCFSISGGSFGWGDSMSKNMSGSAMYELVRVGHQELVGEIIRLEGDMATIQVYEDTSGVTVGDPVMKTGKPLSVELGPGIMGNIYDGIQRPLQEICDLTQSIYIPKGISTPALSRSKMWGFQPERAVKVGSHITGGDLFGTVAENSIIDHKIILPPKARGTVTYLAAPGNYSVDETVLEWPFQS
;
A
#
# COMPACT_ATOMS: atom_id res chain seq x y z
N MET A 1 -13.89 5.01 1.05
CA MET A 1 -14.00 3.82 1.94
C MET A 1 -13.65 2.60 1.14
N CYS A 2 -12.41 2.16 1.16
CA CYS A 2 -12.07 0.80 0.76
C CYS A 2 -12.29 -0.06 2.01
N ALA A 3 -13.41 -0.79 2.05
CA ALA A 3 -13.68 -1.77 3.08
C ALA A 3 -12.55 -2.81 3.06
N ALA A 4 -11.85 -2.96 4.16
CA ALA A 4 -10.88 -4.02 4.34
C ALA A 4 -11.64 -5.36 4.30
N PRO A 5 -11.24 -6.33 3.48
CA PRO A 5 -11.78 -7.67 3.57
C PRO A 5 -11.22 -8.30 4.85
N SER A 6 -12.10 -8.50 5.82
CA SER A 6 -11.86 -9.33 7.00
C SER A 6 -11.80 -10.80 6.59
N GLN A 7 -10.65 -11.27 6.14
CA GLN A 7 -10.30 -12.68 6.17
C GLN A 7 -8.80 -12.81 6.40
N THR A 8 -8.42 -12.83 7.68
CA THR A 8 -7.11 -13.30 8.13
C THR A 8 -7.05 -14.82 7.95
N ASN A 9 -6.66 -15.26 6.79
CA ASN A 9 -6.29 -16.65 6.58
C ASN A 9 -4.90 -16.84 7.18
N ARG A 10 -4.83 -17.29 8.43
CA ARG A 10 -3.57 -17.64 9.11
C ARG A 10 -3.13 -18.97 8.55
N SER A 11 -2.09 -18.97 7.75
CA SER A 11 -1.43 -20.17 7.26
C SER A 11 -0.18 -20.44 8.10
N CYS A 12 0.07 -21.69 8.48
CA CYS A 12 1.22 -22.05 9.29
C CYS A 12 2.44 -22.40 8.43
N PHE A 13 3.60 -21.95 8.85
CA PHE A 13 4.90 -22.15 8.20
C PHE A 13 5.47 -23.54 8.30
N SER A 14 6.22 -23.94 7.28
CA SER A 14 7.32 -24.89 7.40
C SER A 14 8.54 -24.27 6.71
N ILE A 15 9.49 -23.80 7.46
CA ILE A 15 10.80 -23.42 6.94
C ILE A 15 11.58 -24.70 6.70
N SER A 16 11.87 -25.06 5.46
CA SER A 16 12.88 -26.06 5.18
C SER A 16 14.23 -25.34 5.13
N GLY A 17 15.11 -25.63 6.08
CA GLY A 17 16.45 -25.08 6.13
C GLY A 17 17.25 -25.51 4.91
N GLY A 18 17.38 -24.61 3.95
CA GLY A 18 18.37 -24.64 2.91
C GLY A 18 19.17 -23.36 3.02
N SER A 19 20.48 -23.47 3.18
CA SER A 19 21.39 -22.33 3.21
C SER A 19 21.44 -21.64 1.85
N PHE A 20 20.53 -20.71 1.64
CA PHE A 20 20.61 -19.72 0.57
C PHE A 20 20.46 -18.35 1.19
N GLY A 21 21.43 -17.49 0.92
CA GLY A 21 21.50 -16.14 1.48
C GLY A 21 20.30 -15.30 1.07
N TRP A 22 19.90 -14.41 2.00
CA TRP A 22 18.84 -13.42 1.87
C TRP A 22 17.42 -14.00 1.80
N GLY A 23 16.89 -14.37 2.95
CA GLY A 23 15.48 -14.20 3.29
C GLY A 23 14.43 -15.05 2.58
N ASP A 24 14.78 -16.16 1.91
CA ASP A 24 13.76 -17.04 1.33
C ASP A 24 13.09 -17.90 2.41
N SER A 25 11.79 -17.79 2.53
CA SER A 25 10.97 -18.56 3.45
C SER A 25 9.93 -19.38 2.69
N MET A 26 9.73 -20.63 3.09
CA MET A 26 8.70 -21.49 2.48
C MET A 26 7.46 -21.56 3.39
N SER A 27 6.30 -21.33 2.82
CA SER A 27 5.01 -21.44 3.52
C SER A 27 4.12 -22.51 2.92
N LYS A 28 3.38 -23.22 3.80
CA LYS A 28 2.34 -24.19 3.40
C LYS A 28 0.95 -23.57 3.52
N ASN A 29 -0.06 -24.23 2.98
CA ASN A 29 -1.46 -23.81 2.96
C ASN A 29 -1.66 -22.46 2.26
N MET A 30 -0.91 -22.21 1.20
CA MET A 30 -0.97 -20.99 0.40
C MET A 30 -1.89 -21.12 -0.82
N SER A 31 -2.84 -22.07 -0.79
CA SER A 31 -3.80 -22.24 -1.87
C SER A 31 -4.62 -20.95 -2.08
N GLY A 32 -4.80 -20.57 -3.33
CA GLY A 32 -5.49 -19.33 -3.70
C GLY A 32 -4.67 -18.05 -3.58
N SER A 33 -3.36 -18.15 -3.30
CA SER A 33 -2.45 -17.01 -3.40
C SER A 33 -2.05 -16.77 -4.85
N ALA A 34 -1.71 -15.54 -5.18
CA ALA A 34 -1.20 -15.14 -6.47
C ALA A 34 0.34 -14.99 -6.45
N MET A 35 0.97 -15.11 -7.62
CA MET A 35 2.36 -14.72 -7.80
C MET A 35 2.50 -13.22 -7.53
N TYR A 36 3.59 -12.84 -6.89
CA TYR A 36 3.90 -11.45 -6.49
C TYR A 36 2.91 -10.85 -5.48
N GLU A 37 2.13 -11.68 -4.80
CA GLU A 37 1.28 -11.23 -3.71
C GLU A 37 2.14 -10.81 -2.52
N LEU A 38 1.83 -9.64 -1.95
CA LEU A 38 2.43 -9.16 -0.71
C LEU A 38 1.95 -10.02 0.46
N VAL A 39 2.87 -10.47 1.29
CA VAL A 39 2.59 -11.25 2.50
C VAL A 39 3.32 -10.64 3.70
N ARG A 40 2.76 -10.87 4.88
CA ARG A 40 3.38 -10.52 6.15
C ARG A 40 3.78 -11.78 6.91
N VAL A 41 5.04 -11.85 7.28
CA VAL A 41 5.71 -13.05 7.74
C VAL A 41 6.03 -12.96 9.22
N GLY A 42 5.62 -13.98 9.97
CA GLY A 42 5.90 -14.10 11.39
C GLY A 42 5.09 -13.17 12.28
N HIS A 43 5.38 -13.21 13.58
CA HIS A 43 4.74 -12.35 14.58
C HIS A 43 5.14 -10.87 14.45
N GLN A 44 6.28 -10.61 13.84
CA GLN A 44 6.77 -9.25 13.58
C GLN A 44 6.21 -8.65 12.29
N GLU A 45 5.38 -9.38 11.55
CA GLU A 45 4.75 -8.93 10.30
C GLU A 45 5.76 -8.44 9.24
N LEU A 46 6.89 -9.16 9.11
CA LEU A 46 7.92 -8.82 8.14
C LEU A 46 7.36 -8.82 6.71
N VAL A 47 7.69 -7.79 5.96
CA VAL A 47 7.18 -7.63 4.59
C VAL A 47 7.92 -8.54 3.63
N GLY A 48 7.17 -9.32 2.83
CA GLY A 48 7.70 -10.19 1.80
C GLY A 48 6.75 -10.36 0.62
N GLU A 49 7.22 -10.93 -0.46
CA GLU A 49 6.41 -11.27 -1.62
C GLU A 49 6.57 -12.71 -2.05
N ILE A 50 5.54 -13.26 -2.69
CA ILE A 50 5.55 -14.62 -3.20
C ILE A 50 6.28 -14.64 -4.54
N ILE A 51 7.43 -15.33 -4.59
CA ILE A 51 8.24 -15.46 -5.81
C ILE A 51 7.98 -16.77 -6.56
N ARG A 52 7.45 -17.79 -5.88
CA ARG A 52 7.18 -19.10 -6.47
C ARG A 52 6.01 -19.78 -5.77
N LEU A 53 5.16 -20.41 -6.55
CA LEU A 53 4.05 -21.24 -6.07
C LEU A 53 4.20 -22.67 -6.61
N GLU A 54 4.12 -23.66 -5.71
CA GLU A 54 4.19 -25.09 -6.04
C GLU A 54 3.05 -25.81 -5.29
N GLY A 55 1.93 -25.98 -5.97
CA GLY A 55 0.74 -26.57 -5.36
C GLY A 55 0.23 -25.76 -4.17
N ASP A 56 0.36 -26.31 -2.97
CA ASP A 56 -0.02 -25.66 -1.71
C ASP A 56 1.14 -24.94 -1.00
N MET A 57 2.32 -24.97 -1.59
CA MET A 57 3.53 -24.35 -1.04
C MET A 57 3.86 -23.06 -1.79
N ALA A 58 4.29 -22.05 -1.05
CA ALA A 58 4.81 -20.81 -1.59
C ALA A 58 6.23 -20.54 -1.09
N THR A 59 7.09 -20.09 -1.98
CA THR A 59 8.39 -19.52 -1.63
C THR A 59 8.21 -18.01 -1.56
N ILE A 60 8.58 -17.44 -0.42
CA ILE A 60 8.41 -16.02 -0.08
C ILE A 60 9.79 -15.40 0.06
N GLN A 61 10.03 -14.33 -0.67
CA GLN A 61 11.20 -13.47 -0.46
C GLN A 61 10.84 -12.39 0.54
N VAL A 62 11.51 -12.38 1.69
CA VAL A 62 11.32 -11.37 2.73
C VAL A 62 12.33 -10.25 2.54
N TYR A 63 11.87 -8.99 2.57
CA TYR A 63 12.71 -7.81 2.37
C TYR A 63 13.45 -7.36 3.63
N GLU A 64 13.15 -7.96 4.76
CA GLU A 64 13.76 -7.67 6.05
C GLU A 64 14.57 -8.85 6.56
N ASP A 65 15.39 -8.62 7.59
CA ASP A 65 16.14 -9.69 8.24
C ASP A 65 15.19 -10.70 8.91
N THR A 66 15.27 -11.94 8.50
CA THR A 66 14.43 -13.06 8.98
C THR A 66 14.95 -13.72 10.23
N SER A 67 16.01 -13.19 10.87
CA SER A 67 16.50 -13.74 12.14
C SER A 67 15.42 -13.65 13.22
N GLY A 68 15.07 -14.78 13.81
CA GLY A 68 13.98 -14.88 14.79
C GLY A 68 12.66 -15.42 14.23
N VAL A 69 12.53 -15.62 12.91
CA VAL A 69 11.41 -16.33 12.33
C VAL A 69 11.60 -17.82 12.53
N THR A 70 10.57 -18.49 13.05
CA THR A 70 10.62 -19.92 13.39
C THR A 70 9.59 -20.72 12.60
N VAL A 71 9.81 -22.04 12.55
CA VAL A 71 8.84 -22.96 11.97
C VAL A 71 7.56 -22.96 12.79
N GLY A 72 6.42 -22.69 12.14
CA GLY A 72 5.13 -22.58 12.80
C GLY A 72 4.62 -21.13 12.92
N ASP A 73 5.46 -20.15 12.62
CA ASP A 73 5.04 -18.75 12.63
C ASP A 73 3.95 -18.47 11.56
N PRO A 74 3.03 -17.55 11.83
CA PRO A 74 1.94 -17.25 10.90
C PRO A 74 2.42 -16.47 9.68
N VAL A 75 1.79 -16.71 8.52
CA VAL A 75 1.88 -15.86 7.35
C VAL A 75 0.52 -15.30 7.01
N MET A 76 0.45 -14.00 6.85
CA MET A 76 -0.78 -13.31 6.49
C MET A 76 -0.73 -12.91 5.01
N LYS A 77 -1.74 -13.33 4.25
CA LYS A 77 -1.94 -12.93 2.85
C LYS A 77 -2.65 -11.59 2.81
N THR A 78 -2.21 -10.70 1.92
CA THR A 78 -2.87 -9.40 1.74
C THR A 78 -3.86 -9.40 0.57
N GLY A 79 -3.80 -10.39 -0.32
CA GLY A 79 -4.63 -10.46 -1.53
C GLY A 79 -4.26 -9.41 -2.59
N LYS A 80 -3.16 -8.71 -2.42
CA LYS A 80 -2.72 -7.64 -3.31
C LYS A 80 -1.21 -7.74 -3.56
N PRO A 81 -0.73 -7.39 -4.75
CA PRO A 81 0.70 -7.26 -4.99
C PRO A 81 1.28 -6.08 -4.19
N LEU A 82 2.61 -6.03 -4.09
CA LEU A 82 3.31 -4.86 -3.58
C LEU A 82 2.90 -3.64 -4.42
N SER A 83 2.36 -2.65 -3.76
CA SER A 83 1.84 -1.43 -4.39
C SER A 83 2.24 -0.21 -3.59
N VAL A 84 2.42 0.90 -4.28
CA VAL A 84 2.77 2.19 -3.68
C VAL A 84 1.55 3.08 -3.52
N GLU A 85 1.51 3.88 -2.47
CA GLU A 85 0.50 4.92 -2.28
C GLU A 85 0.94 6.16 -3.06
N LEU A 86 0.09 6.61 -3.97
CA LEU A 86 0.30 7.85 -4.73
C LEU A 86 -0.65 8.92 -4.20
N GLY A 87 -0.09 10.07 -3.86
CA GLY A 87 -0.87 11.18 -3.32
C GLY A 87 0.00 12.38 -2.98
N PRO A 88 -0.60 13.48 -2.54
CA PRO A 88 0.14 14.64 -2.08
C PRO A 88 0.97 14.30 -0.82
N GLY A 89 2.20 14.78 -0.79
CA GLY A 89 3.17 14.46 0.27
C GLY A 89 4.31 13.54 -0.17
N ILE A 90 4.29 13.03 -1.40
CA ILE A 90 5.39 12.23 -1.95
C ILE A 90 6.64 13.11 -2.17
N MET A 91 6.41 14.34 -2.63
CA MET A 91 7.51 15.24 -2.93
C MET A 91 8.16 15.76 -1.64
N GLY A 92 9.48 15.70 -1.62
CA GLY A 92 10.25 16.17 -0.46
C GLY A 92 10.49 15.12 0.64
N ASN A 93 9.95 13.92 0.51
CA ASN A 93 10.22 12.79 1.39
C ASN A 93 11.20 11.80 0.75
N ILE A 94 11.92 11.08 1.61
CA ILE A 94 12.84 10.02 1.19
C ILE A 94 12.21 8.69 1.59
N TYR A 95 12.11 7.78 0.62
CA TYR A 95 11.50 6.47 0.79
C TYR A 95 12.49 5.34 0.56
N ASP A 96 12.21 4.22 1.21
CA ASP A 96 12.83 2.94 0.94
C ASP A 96 12.18 2.25 -0.28
N GLY A 97 12.76 1.12 -0.76
CA GLY A 97 12.26 0.36 -1.89
C GLY A 97 10.83 -0.21 -1.74
N ILE A 98 10.32 -0.30 -0.53
CA ILE A 98 8.92 -0.70 -0.22
C ILE A 98 8.08 0.50 0.26
N GLN A 99 8.50 1.71 -0.07
CA GLN A 99 7.80 2.97 0.26
C GLN A 99 7.65 3.24 1.76
N ARG A 100 8.64 2.88 2.58
CA ARG A 100 8.67 3.32 3.99
C ARG A 100 9.28 4.72 4.09
N PRO A 101 8.64 5.69 4.78
CA PRO A 101 9.17 7.05 4.93
C PRO A 101 10.32 7.06 5.94
N LEU A 102 11.55 7.24 5.44
CA LEU A 102 12.77 7.09 6.25
C LEU A 102 12.90 8.18 7.31
N GLN A 103 12.50 9.42 7.01
CA GLN A 103 12.57 10.50 7.96
C GLN A 103 11.64 10.28 9.16
N GLU A 104 10.38 9.90 8.90
CA GLU A 104 9.40 9.63 9.96
C GLU A 104 9.83 8.44 10.83
N ILE A 105 10.40 7.40 10.21
CA ILE A 105 10.93 6.24 10.96
C ILE A 105 12.10 6.67 11.86
N CYS A 106 13.03 7.47 11.35
CA CYS A 106 14.14 8.00 12.12
C CYS A 106 13.66 8.83 13.33
N ASP A 107 12.66 9.70 13.11
CA ASP A 107 12.08 10.54 14.16
C ASP A 107 11.35 9.72 15.24
N LEU A 108 10.68 8.63 14.84
CA LEU A 108 9.98 7.74 15.76
C LEU A 108 10.94 6.85 16.56
N THR A 109 11.96 6.32 15.92
CA THR A 109 12.85 5.32 16.53
C THR A 109 14.08 5.93 17.19
N GLN A 110 14.40 7.19 16.85
CA GLN A 110 15.64 7.88 17.26
C GLN A 110 16.90 7.07 16.86
N SER A 111 16.79 6.28 15.80
CA SER A 111 17.84 5.39 15.30
C SER A 111 18.06 5.60 13.80
N ILE A 112 19.30 5.43 13.37
CA ILE A 112 19.68 5.42 11.94
C ILE A 112 19.25 4.10 11.29
N TYR A 113 19.09 3.04 12.08
CA TYR A 113 18.72 1.73 11.59
C TYR A 113 17.20 1.57 11.64
N ILE A 114 16.63 0.99 10.58
CA ILE A 114 15.20 0.67 10.51
C ILE A 114 14.93 -0.60 11.33
N PRO A 115 14.12 -0.53 12.38
CA PRO A 115 13.73 -1.73 13.14
C PRO A 115 12.90 -2.68 12.28
N LYS A 116 12.97 -3.97 12.61
CA LYS A 116 12.16 -5.01 11.96
C LYS A 116 10.67 -4.80 12.22
N GLY A 117 9.86 -5.10 11.22
CA GLY A 117 8.40 -5.10 11.36
C GLY A 117 7.78 -3.73 11.59
N ILE A 118 8.52 -2.63 11.38
CA ILE A 118 7.94 -1.29 11.51
C ILE A 118 6.97 -1.04 10.35
N SER A 119 5.74 -0.67 10.69
CA SER A 119 4.69 -0.35 9.72
C SER A 119 4.28 1.11 9.90
N THR A 120 4.80 1.98 9.05
CA THR A 120 4.46 3.40 9.01
C THR A 120 3.74 3.69 7.69
N PRO A 121 2.63 4.47 7.70
CA PRO A 121 1.97 4.88 6.47
C PRO A 121 2.94 5.62 5.56
N ALA A 122 2.87 5.36 4.25
CA ALA A 122 3.75 6.02 3.28
C ALA A 122 3.50 7.52 3.16
N LEU A 123 2.23 7.93 3.33
CA LEU A 123 1.79 9.33 3.32
C LEU A 123 1.27 9.75 4.69
N SER A 124 1.62 10.95 5.12
CA SER A 124 1.13 11.50 6.39
C SER A 124 -0.40 11.63 6.38
N ARG A 125 -1.06 11.00 7.36
CA ARG A 125 -2.52 11.03 7.53
C ARG A 125 -3.00 12.30 8.27
N SER A 126 -2.09 12.97 8.97
CA SER A 126 -2.40 14.17 9.76
C SER A 126 -2.27 15.47 8.98
N LYS A 127 -1.54 15.46 7.86
CA LYS A 127 -1.29 16.65 7.07
C LYS A 127 -2.51 17.02 6.22
N MET A 128 -2.91 18.28 6.30
CA MET A 128 -4.01 18.81 5.51
C MET A 128 -3.48 19.43 4.22
N TRP A 129 -4.20 19.19 3.11
CA TRP A 129 -3.85 19.62 1.78
C TRP A 129 -4.96 20.46 1.16
N GLY A 130 -4.59 21.55 0.52
CA GLY A 130 -5.53 22.43 -0.17
C GLY A 130 -6.00 21.81 -1.49
N PHE A 131 -7.18 21.19 -1.49
CA PHE A 131 -7.80 20.60 -2.66
C PHE A 131 -8.58 21.63 -3.47
N GLN A 132 -8.39 21.62 -4.77
CA GLN A 132 -9.17 22.42 -5.72
C GLN A 132 -9.76 21.49 -6.80
N PRO A 133 -11.10 21.36 -6.88
CA PRO A 133 -11.74 20.56 -7.91
C PRO A 133 -11.56 21.20 -9.29
N GLU A 134 -11.45 20.36 -10.31
CA GLU A 134 -11.38 20.81 -11.71
C GLU A 134 -12.74 21.39 -12.15
N ARG A 135 -12.73 22.53 -12.81
CA ARG A 135 -13.96 23.25 -13.24
C ARG A 135 -14.81 22.46 -14.23
N ALA A 136 -14.19 21.59 -14.99
CA ALA A 136 -14.87 20.76 -15.98
C ALA A 136 -15.68 19.61 -15.35
N VAL A 137 -15.35 19.19 -14.13
CA VAL A 137 -16.00 18.06 -13.44
C VAL A 137 -17.05 18.60 -12.46
N LYS A 138 -18.27 18.09 -12.57
CA LYS A 138 -19.40 18.44 -11.71
C LYS A 138 -20.15 17.17 -11.30
N VAL A 139 -20.93 17.25 -10.23
CA VAL A 139 -21.86 16.18 -9.88
C VAL A 139 -22.80 15.93 -11.05
N GLY A 140 -22.92 14.68 -11.47
CA GLY A 140 -23.64 14.25 -12.67
C GLY A 140 -22.80 14.18 -13.95
N SER A 141 -21.54 14.64 -13.94
CA SER A 141 -20.63 14.47 -15.08
C SER A 141 -20.23 13.01 -15.22
N HIS A 142 -20.13 12.54 -16.48
CA HIS A 142 -19.54 11.23 -16.77
C HIS A 142 -18.02 11.37 -16.80
N ILE A 143 -17.33 10.49 -16.08
CA ILE A 143 -15.88 10.48 -15.95
C ILE A 143 -15.30 9.13 -16.38
N THR A 144 -14.11 9.17 -16.95
CA THR A 144 -13.38 8.00 -17.44
C THR A 144 -11.95 7.97 -16.88
N GLY A 145 -11.32 6.79 -16.96
CA GLY A 145 -9.94 6.65 -16.51
C GLY A 145 -8.99 7.62 -17.21
N GLY A 146 -8.17 8.30 -16.42
CA GLY A 146 -7.26 9.34 -16.88
C GLY A 146 -7.80 10.77 -16.79
N ASP A 147 -9.10 10.95 -16.49
CA ASP A 147 -9.65 12.30 -16.32
C ASP A 147 -9.08 12.96 -15.06
N LEU A 148 -8.73 14.24 -15.20
CA LEU A 148 -8.30 15.09 -14.09
C LEU A 148 -9.54 15.60 -13.37
N PHE A 149 -9.64 15.35 -12.06
CA PHE A 149 -10.78 15.85 -11.28
C PHE A 149 -10.41 16.87 -10.19
N GLY A 150 -9.13 17.02 -9.90
CA GLY A 150 -8.69 18.01 -8.93
C GLY A 150 -7.19 18.23 -8.92
N THR A 151 -6.78 19.31 -8.27
CA THR A 151 -5.39 19.68 -8.07
C THR A 151 -5.15 20.00 -6.61
N VAL A 152 -3.94 19.70 -6.15
CA VAL A 152 -3.45 20.04 -4.81
C VAL A 152 -2.11 20.74 -4.95
N ALA A 153 -1.98 21.93 -4.42
CA ALA A 153 -0.71 22.64 -4.35
C ALA A 153 0.18 21.96 -3.29
N GLU A 154 1.14 21.17 -3.72
CA GLU A 154 2.04 20.43 -2.83
C GLU A 154 3.19 21.31 -2.35
N ASN A 155 3.75 22.10 -3.25
CA ASN A 155 4.75 23.11 -2.94
C ASN A 155 4.59 24.34 -3.87
N SER A 156 5.49 25.33 -3.75
CA SER A 156 5.42 26.57 -4.55
C SER A 156 5.66 26.39 -6.05
N ILE A 157 6.10 25.21 -6.49
CA ILE A 157 6.52 24.94 -7.88
C ILE A 157 5.60 23.90 -8.54
N ILE A 158 5.07 22.95 -7.76
CA ILE A 158 4.38 21.77 -8.28
C ILE A 158 2.96 21.71 -7.75
N ASP A 159 2.02 21.68 -8.69
CA ASP A 159 0.63 21.33 -8.45
C ASP A 159 0.44 19.82 -8.69
N HIS A 160 0.12 19.08 -7.64
CA HIS A 160 -0.20 17.66 -7.73
C HIS A 160 -1.57 17.49 -8.38
N LYS A 161 -1.59 16.89 -9.56
CA LYS A 161 -2.82 16.62 -10.31
C LYS A 161 -3.37 15.26 -9.94
N ILE A 162 -4.64 15.23 -9.54
CA ILE A 162 -5.32 13.99 -9.14
C ILE A 162 -6.16 13.50 -10.31
N ILE A 163 -5.83 12.30 -10.78
CA ILE A 163 -6.47 11.67 -11.95
C ILE A 163 -7.21 10.40 -11.54
N LEU A 164 -8.24 10.03 -12.28
CA LEU A 164 -8.92 8.76 -12.09
C LEU A 164 -8.02 7.58 -12.50
N PRO A 165 -8.10 6.45 -11.77
CA PRO A 165 -7.44 5.22 -12.17
C PRO A 165 -7.85 4.78 -13.58
N PRO A 166 -6.97 4.14 -14.38
CA PRO A 166 -7.21 3.84 -15.79
C PRO A 166 -8.45 3.00 -16.09
N LYS A 167 -8.89 2.17 -15.13
CA LYS A 167 -10.07 1.29 -15.27
C LYS A 167 -11.35 1.88 -14.67
N ALA A 168 -11.26 3.05 -14.02
CA ALA A 168 -12.42 3.69 -13.43
C ALA A 168 -13.27 4.37 -14.51
N ARG A 169 -14.59 4.21 -14.40
CA ARG A 169 -15.58 4.92 -15.20
C ARG A 169 -16.89 4.99 -14.45
N GLY A 170 -17.63 6.04 -14.63
CA GLY A 170 -18.93 6.21 -13.97
C GLY A 170 -19.41 7.65 -14.01
N THR A 171 -20.48 7.93 -13.29
CA THR A 171 -21.04 9.26 -13.15
C THR A 171 -20.74 9.78 -11.75
N VAL A 172 -20.23 10.99 -11.63
CA VAL A 172 -19.90 11.61 -10.33
C VAL A 172 -21.16 11.77 -9.50
N THR A 173 -21.16 11.19 -8.32
CA THR A 173 -22.24 11.34 -7.32
C THR A 173 -21.91 12.38 -6.26
N TYR A 174 -20.62 12.49 -5.91
CA TYR A 174 -20.16 13.49 -4.96
C TYR A 174 -18.81 14.05 -5.40
N LEU A 175 -18.64 15.37 -5.25
CA LEU A 175 -17.39 16.08 -5.45
C LEU A 175 -17.23 17.09 -4.32
N ALA A 176 -16.10 17.02 -3.62
CA ALA A 176 -15.80 17.92 -2.51
C ALA A 176 -15.62 19.37 -3.00
N ALA A 177 -16.05 20.33 -2.18
CA ALA A 177 -15.80 21.73 -2.41
C ALA A 177 -14.31 22.08 -2.25
N PRO A 178 -13.82 23.20 -2.80
CA PRO A 178 -12.47 23.68 -2.51
C PRO A 178 -12.25 23.82 -1.00
N GLY A 179 -11.19 23.22 -0.47
CA GLY A 179 -10.93 23.20 0.96
C GLY A 179 -9.70 22.42 1.34
N ASN A 180 -9.46 22.31 2.64
CA ASN A 180 -8.36 21.52 3.17
C ASN A 180 -8.88 20.14 3.57
N TYR A 181 -8.25 19.11 3.04
CA TYR A 181 -8.60 17.70 3.25
C TYR A 181 -7.36 16.90 3.62
N SER A 182 -7.54 15.86 4.41
CA SER A 182 -6.52 14.85 4.65
C SER A 182 -6.50 13.80 3.52
N VAL A 183 -5.46 13.00 3.45
CA VAL A 183 -5.33 11.93 2.44
C VAL A 183 -6.43 10.87 2.58
N ASP A 184 -7.00 10.70 3.78
CA ASP A 184 -8.04 9.71 4.06
C ASP A 184 -9.46 10.21 3.78
N GLU A 185 -9.65 11.52 3.62
CA GLU A 185 -10.96 12.08 3.34
C GLU A 185 -11.40 11.86 1.90
N THR A 186 -12.67 11.58 1.73
CA THR A 186 -13.25 11.34 0.41
C THR A 186 -13.51 12.65 -0.31
N VAL A 187 -12.85 12.86 -1.44
CA VAL A 187 -13.01 14.07 -2.28
C VAL A 187 -13.82 13.83 -3.53
N LEU A 188 -13.97 12.58 -3.97
CA LEU A 188 -14.77 12.20 -5.13
C LEU A 188 -15.43 10.85 -4.89
N GLU A 189 -16.71 10.73 -5.27
CA GLU A 189 -17.42 9.45 -5.29
C GLU A 189 -18.10 9.22 -6.63
N TRP A 190 -18.05 7.99 -7.12
CA TRP A 190 -18.78 7.51 -8.28
C TRP A 190 -19.20 6.05 -8.09
N PRO A 191 -20.38 5.63 -8.54
CA PRO A 191 -20.75 4.22 -8.52
C PRO A 191 -19.87 3.47 -9.53
N PHE A 192 -19.23 2.42 -9.06
CA PHE A 192 -18.44 1.53 -9.92
C PHE A 192 -19.40 0.76 -10.83
N GLN A 193 -19.36 1.02 -12.12
CA GLN A 193 -20.02 0.16 -13.11
C GLN A 193 -19.06 -0.97 -13.47
N SER A 194 -19.37 -2.16 -12.98
CA SER A 194 -18.68 -3.42 -13.27
C SER A 194 -18.86 -3.83 -14.72
#